data_e62f51df539e01ed18be6ed772f5abd8
#
_entry.id   e62f51df539e01ed18be6ed772f5abd8
#
_cell.length_a   1.000
_cell.length_b   1.000
_cell.length_c   1.000
_cell.angle_alpha   90.00
_cell.angle_beta   90.00
_cell.angle_gamma   90.00
#
_symmetry.space_group_name_H-M   'P 1'
#
loop_
_entity.id
_entity.type
_entity.pdbx_description
1 polymer ?
#
loop_
_entity_poly.entity_id
_entity_poly.type
_entity_poly.pdbx_seq_one_letter_code
_entity_poly.pdbx_strand_id
1 'polypeptide(L)'
;MTDDRLRINGRIVRGGLNLTADLDLPQGVIAVVGPNGVGKTSLLRAIAGLDPLAGGEIVLEGSVLDRRADRRFVAPELRDVSLAFQEPRLFPHRSVLGNITYPLERRRIPRAQAAEIARDIAARFGLEGLSQRSPQYLSGGQAQRVSLARALAPKANTLLLDEPLASVDEESKDLLRHRFLDSGSQRVLWVTHDPADAERADLIVSIKDGHVGQTAP
;
A
#
# COMPACT_ATOMS: atom_id res chain seq x y z
N MET A 1 -10.09 -13.70 -21.09
CA MET A 1 -9.77 -12.39 -20.44
C MET A 1 -9.52 -12.70 -18.97
N THR A 2 -8.31 -12.52 -18.50
CA THR A 2 -7.97 -12.63 -17.08
C THR A 2 -8.66 -11.50 -16.33
N ASP A 3 -9.34 -11.83 -15.23
CA ASP A 3 -9.98 -10.86 -14.36
C ASP A 3 -8.87 -10.16 -13.54
N ASP A 4 -8.53 -8.94 -13.91
CA ASP A 4 -7.45 -8.14 -13.30
C ASP A 4 -7.95 -7.14 -12.23
N ARG A 5 -9.19 -7.34 -11.74
CA ARG A 5 -9.85 -6.39 -10.82
C ARG A 5 -9.68 -6.76 -9.36
N LEU A 6 -9.74 -5.74 -8.50
CA LEU A 6 -9.93 -5.90 -7.05
C LEU A 6 -11.38 -5.57 -6.74
N ARG A 7 -12.15 -6.57 -6.29
CA ARG A 7 -13.54 -6.38 -5.86
C ARG A 7 -13.67 -6.53 -4.37
N ILE A 8 -14.43 -5.65 -3.77
CA ILE A 8 -14.76 -5.67 -2.35
C ILE A 8 -16.26 -5.47 -2.22
N ASN A 9 -16.96 -6.47 -1.77
CA ASN A 9 -18.38 -6.36 -1.41
C ASN A 9 -18.54 -6.88 0.02
N GLY A 10 -18.63 -5.97 1.01
CA GLY A 10 -18.67 -6.42 2.39
C GLY A 10 -18.61 -5.33 3.44
N ARG A 11 -18.51 -5.77 4.70
CA ARG A 11 -18.42 -4.91 5.86
C ARG A 11 -17.09 -5.03 6.56
N ILE A 12 -16.52 -3.86 6.89
CA ILE A 12 -15.30 -3.71 7.68
C ILE A 12 -15.70 -3.13 9.03
N VAL A 13 -15.42 -3.87 10.11
CA VAL A 13 -15.71 -3.43 11.48
C VAL A 13 -14.41 -3.41 12.27
N ARG A 14 -14.08 -2.25 12.86
CA ARG A 14 -12.87 -2.10 13.66
C ARG A 14 -13.07 -1.03 14.75
N GLY A 15 -12.98 -1.43 16.01
CA GLY A 15 -13.38 -0.55 17.13
C GLY A 15 -14.84 -0.09 16.97
N GLY A 16 -15.12 1.18 17.06
CA GLY A 16 -16.45 1.75 16.82
C GLY A 16 -16.77 2.02 15.34
N LEU A 17 -15.83 1.74 14.42
CA LEU A 17 -16.00 1.97 12.99
C LEU A 17 -16.77 0.82 12.35
N ASN A 18 -17.74 1.17 11.47
CA ASN A 18 -18.47 0.22 10.64
C ASN A 18 -18.59 0.79 9.22
N LEU A 19 -17.93 0.14 8.27
CA LEU A 19 -17.93 0.54 6.86
C LEU A 19 -18.61 -0.53 6.02
N THR A 20 -19.42 -0.12 5.08
CA THR A 20 -19.94 -0.95 3.99
C THR A 20 -19.24 -0.55 2.70
N ALA A 21 -18.59 -1.49 2.05
CA ALA A 21 -17.87 -1.28 0.80
C ALA A 21 -18.52 -2.08 -0.33
N ASP A 22 -18.69 -1.42 -1.47
CA ASP A 22 -19.05 -2.03 -2.75
C ASP A 22 -18.17 -1.38 -3.82
N LEU A 23 -17.07 -2.07 -4.14
CA LEU A 23 -16.00 -1.55 -4.99
C LEU A 23 -15.63 -2.56 -6.07
N ASP A 24 -15.38 -2.05 -7.27
CA ASP A 24 -14.82 -2.80 -8.39
C ASP A 24 -13.68 -1.99 -9.02
N LEU A 25 -12.47 -2.22 -8.55
CA LEU A 25 -11.29 -1.39 -8.78
C LEU A 25 -10.41 -1.97 -9.89
N PRO A 26 -10.16 -1.21 -10.98
CA PRO A 26 -9.24 -1.59 -12.05
C PRO A 26 -7.77 -1.50 -11.60
N GLN A 27 -6.85 -1.80 -12.50
CA GLN A 27 -5.46 -1.35 -12.41
C GLN A 27 -5.39 0.16 -12.60
N GLY A 28 -4.27 0.78 -12.20
CA GLY A 28 -4.06 2.22 -12.21
C GLY A 28 -4.00 2.84 -10.82
N VAL A 29 -3.97 4.15 -10.78
CA VAL A 29 -3.88 4.94 -9.55
C VAL A 29 -5.28 5.26 -9.03
N ILE A 30 -5.56 4.88 -7.81
CA ILE A 30 -6.85 5.04 -7.15
C ILE A 30 -6.63 5.88 -5.90
N ALA A 31 -7.17 7.10 -5.89
CA ALA A 31 -7.14 7.94 -4.69
C ALA A 31 -8.22 7.50 -3.71
N VAL A 32 -7.84 7.33 -2.44
CA VAL A 32 -8.78 7.05 -1.34
C VAL A 32 -8.91 8.30 -0.49
N VAL A 33 -10.07 8.94 -0.55
CA VAL A 33 -10.34 10.23 0.08
C VAL A 33 -11.43 10.15 1.15
N GLY A 34 -11.40 11.08 2.08
CA GLY A 34 -12.41 11.21 3.14
C GLY A 34 -11.83 11.85 4.40
N PRO A 35 -12.67 12.28 5.35
CA PRO A 35 -12.23 12.89 6.61
C PRO A 35 -11.28 12.02 7.43
N ASN A 36 -10.54 12.64 8.37
CA ASN A 36 -9.71 11.88 9.30
C ASN A 36 -10.59 10.99 10.19
N GLY A 37 -10.11 9.76 10.46
CA GLY A 37 -10.83 8.79 11.28
C GLY A 37 -11.99 8.07 10.58
N VAL A 38 -12.34 8.40 9.31
CA VAL A 38 -13.48 7.81 8.61
C VAL A 38 -13.28 6.34 8.21
N GLY A 39 -12.02 5.83 8.29
CA GLY A 39 -11.72 4.42 8.03
C GLY A 39 -10.87 4.12 6.80
N LYS A 40 -10.21 5.11 6.20
CA LYS A 40 -9.30 4.92 5.05
C LYS A 40 -8.24 3.83 5.33
N THR A 41 -7.53 3.96 6.44
CA THR A 41 -6.56 2.94 6.91
C THR A 41 -7.22 1.57 7.14
N SER A 42 -8.46 1.52 7.63
CA SER A 42 -9.16 0.25 7.87
C SER A 42 -9.51 -0.46 6.56
N LEU A 43 -9.87 0.29 5.52
CA LEU A 43 -10.05 -0.26 4.17
C LEU A 43 -8.74 -0.88 3.65
N LEU A 44 -7.62 -0.14 3.70
CA LEU A 44 -6.32 -0.67 3.26
C LEU A 44 -5.90 -1.91 4.07
N ARG A 45 -6.13 -1.92 5.37
CA ARG A 45 -5.81 -3.06 6.25
C ARG A 45 -6.64 -4.30 5.91
N ALA A 46 -7.92 -4.15 5.58
CA ALA A 46 -8.76 -5.27 5.15
C ALA A 46 -8.25 -5.87 3.83
N ILE A 47 -7.90 -5.02 2.85
CA ILE A 47 -7.32 -5.47 1.58
C ILE A 47 -5.98 -6.19 1.80
N ALA A 48 -5.13 -5.66 2.67
CA ALA A 48 -3.84 -6.26 3.02
C ALA A 48 -3.97 -7.57 3.85
N GLY A 49 -5.16 -7.91 4.36
CA GLY A 49 -5.37 -9.08 5.20
C GLY A 49 -4.88 -8.92 6.63
N LEU A 50 -4.76 -7.69 7.12
CA LEU A 50 -4.41 -7.42 8.52
C LEU A 50 -5.64 -7.45 9.43
N ASP A 51 -6.79 -7.16 8.88
CA ASP A 51 -8.09 -7.24 9.57
C ASP A 51 -9.07 -8.00 8.66
N PRO A 52 -9.77 -9.04 9.17
CA PRO A 52 -10.75 -9.76 8.37
C PRO A 52 -12.02 -8.92 8.17
N LEU A 53 -12.77 -9.19 7.09
CA LEU A 53 -14.10 -8.63 6.92
C LEU A 53 -15.05 -9.13 8.05
N ALA A 54 -15.99 -8.30 8.43
CA ALA A 54 -17.12 -8.71 9.29
C ALA A 54 -18.20 -9.45 8.50
N GLY A 55 -18.27 -9.27 7.19
CA GLY A 55 -19.19 -9.94 6.27
C GLY A 55 -18.84 -9.62 4.82
N GLY A 56 -19.29 -10.44 3.87
CA GLY A 56 -19.00 -10.27 2.45
C GLY A 56 -17.68 -10.90 2.00
N GLU A 57 -17.07 -10.34 0.96
CA GLU A 57 -15.86 -10.90 0.37
C GLU A 57 -14.90 -9.86 -0.23
N ILE A 58 -13.63 -10.23 -0.36
CA ILE A 58 -12.58 -9.56 -1.14
C ILE A 58 -12.08 -10.54 -2.19
N VAL A 59 -12.10 -10.12 -3.45
CA VAL A 59 -11.59 -10.89 -4.58
C VAL A 59 -10.53 -10.05 -5.30
N LEU A 60 -9.33 -10.58 -5.47
CA LEU A 60 -8.25 -9.97 -6.22
C LEU A 60 -7.89 -10.88 -7.40
N GLU A 61 -8.01 -10.36 -8.62
CA GLU A 61 -7.63 -11.06 -9.85
C GLU A 61 -8.28 -12.47 -9.93
N GLY A 62 -9.59 -12.53 -9.64
CA GLY A 62 -10.35 -13.77 -9.60
C GLY A 62 -10.11 -14.67 -8.39
N SER A 63 -9.13 -14.36 -7.54
CA SER A 63 -8.81 -15.12 -6.33
C SER A 63 -9.53 -14.55 -5.10
N VAL A 64 -10.31 -15.37 -4.40
CA VAL A 64 -10.95 -14.96 -3.15
C VAL A 64 -9.90 -14.87 -2.04
N LEU A 65 -9.69 -13.65 -1.52
CA LEU A 65 -8.75 -13.37 -0.42
C LEU A 65 -9.39 -13.43 0.96
N ASP A 66 -10.65 -13.01 1.06
CA ASP A 66 -11.45 -13.07 2.30
C ASP A 66 -12.90 -13.32 1.92
N ARG A 67 -13.54 -14.28 2.56
CA ARG A 67 -14.98 -14.54 2.41
C ARG A 67 -15.53 -15.16 3.70
N ARG A 68 -16.42 -14.42 4.35
CA ARG A 68 -16.96 -14.85 5.65
C ARG A 68 -17.88 -16.05 5.56
N ALA A 69 -18.59 -16.23 4.45
CA ALA A 69 -19.57 -17.32 4.26
C ALA A 69 -18.94 -18.70 4.40
N ASP A 70 -17.76 -18.92 3.87
CA ASP A 70 -16.99 -20.17 3.92
C ASP A 70 -15.74 -20.10 4.80
N ARG A 71 -15.61 -19.04 5.61
CA ARG A 71 -14.48 -18.77 6.51
C ARG A 71 -13.13 -18.73 5.82
N ARG A 72 -13.10 -18.37 4.52
CA ARG A 72 -11.87 -18.23 3.79
C ARG A 72 -11.15 -16.93 4.18
N PHE A 73 -9.89 -17.05 4.53
CA PHE A 73 -9.04 -15.90 4.84
C PHE A 73 -7.60 -16.21 4.41
N VAL A 74 -7.12 -15.52 3.39
CA VAL A 74 -5.73 -15.60 2.93
C VAL A 74 -4.87 -14.69 3.81
N ALA A 75 -3.82 -15.26 4.41
CA ALA A 75 -2.91 -14.49 5.26
C ALA A 75 -2.18 -13.39 4.46
N PRO A 76 -1.80 -12.27 5.10
CA PRO A 76 -1.18 -11.11 4.43
C PRO A 76 0.01 -11.48 3.55
N GLU A 77 0.89 -12.35 4.03
CA GLU A 77 2.11 -12.78 3.35
C GLU A 77 1.89 -13.63 2.09
N LEU A 78 0.65 -14.11 1.91
CA LEU A 78 0.23 -14.90 0.74
C LEU A 78 -0.57 -14.08 -0.26
N ARG A 79 -0.88 -12.82 0.06
CA ARG A 79 -1.54 -11.89 -0.85
C ARG A 79 -0.50 -11.20 -1.74
N ASP A 80 -0.82 -10.99 -3.01
CA ASP A 80 0.04 -10.17 -3.88
C ASP A 80 -0.25 -8.68 -3.69
N VAL A 81 -0.12 -8.26 -2.44
CA VAL A 81 -0.40 -6.90 -1.94
C VAL A 81 0.79 -6.42 -1.11
N SER A 82 1.20 -5.18 -1.34
CA SER A 82 2.18 -4.48 -0.49
C SER A 82 1.52 -3.30 0.20
N LEU A 83 1.91 -3.02 1.44
CA LEU A 83 1.37 -1.91 2.22
C LEU A 83 2.48 -1.05 2.82
N ALA A 84 2.44 0.26 2.54
CA ALA A 84 3.18 1.28 3.27
C ALA A 84 2.22 1.99 4.23
N PHE A 85 2.54 1.94 5.51
CA PHE A 85 1.78 2.63 6.55
C PHE A 85 2.16 4.11 6.61
N GLN A 86 1.30 4.95 7.17
CA GLN A 86 1.57 6.35 7.46
C GLN A 86 2.83 6.51 8.34
N GLU A 87 2.96 5.69 9.41
CA GLU A 87 4.21 5.57 10.14
C GLU A 87 5.14 4.57 9.43
N PRO A 88 6.44 4.85 9.25
CA PRO A 88 7.36 4.00 8.49
C PRO A 88 7.50 2.55 8.97
N ARG A 89 7.32 2.28 10.27
CA ARG A 89 7.38 0.93 10.90
C ARG A 89 8.55 0.10 10.39
N LEU A 90 9.75 0.69 10.42
CA LEU A 90 10.97 0.00 10.02
C LEU A 90 11.40 -1.04 11.06
N PHE A 91 12.05 -2.11 10.60
CA PHE A 91 12.66 -3.10 11.47
C PHE A 91 13.93 -2.51 12.12
N PRO A 92 13.95 -2.24 13.43
CA PRO A 92 15.04 -1.52 14.09
C PRO A 92 16.36 -2.32 14.11
N HIS A 93 16.27 -3.64 14.04
CA HIS A 93 17.41 -4.56 14.02
C HIS A 93 17.99 -4.81 12.61
N ARG A 94 17.43 -4.16 11.58
CA ARG A 94 17.92 -4.24 10.20
C ARG A 94 18.41 -2.87 9.74
N SER A 95 19.45 -2.85 8.89
CA SER A 95 19.87 -1.63 8.21
C SER A 95 18.81 -1.14 7.23
N VAL A 96 18.99 0.05 6.65
CA VAL A 96 18.16 0.58 5.54
C VAL A 96 18.05 -0.46 4.43
N LEU A 97 19.17 -0.95 3.92
CA LEU A 97 19.17 -1.96 2.86
C LEU A 97 18.49 -3.26 3.31
N GLY A 98 18.73 -3.69 4.56
CA GLY A 98 18.09 -4.85 5.14
C GLY A 98 16.56 -4.74 5.27
N ASN A 99 16.04 -3.53 5.51
CA ASN A 99 14.60 -3.27 5.47
C ASN A 99 14.03 -3.44 4.05
N ILE A 100 14.70 -2.93 3.03
CA ILE A 100 14.27 -3.04 1.62
C ILE A 100 14.41 -4.47 1.10
N THR A 101 15.44 -5.19 1.52
CA THR A 101 15.68 -6.59 1.10
C THR A 101 14.68 -7.57 1.71
N TYR A 102 14.18 -7.28 2.92
CA TYR A 102 13.33 -8.21 3.70
C TYR A 102 12.14 -8.79 2.92
N PRO A 103 11.28 -8.02 2.23
CA PRO A 103 10.15 -8.60 1.50
C PRO A 103 10.59 -9.48 0.33
N LEU A 104 11.76 -9.24 -0.26
CA LEU A 104 12.34 -10.06 -1.31
C LEU A 104 12.79 -11.42 -0.76
N GLU A 105 13.43 -11.43 0.43
CA GLU A 105 13.79 -12.64 1.16
C GLU A 105 12.54 -13.49 1.47
N ARG A 106 11.44 -12.85 1.89
CA ARG A 106 10.16 -13.53 2.17
C ARG A 106 9.52 -14.15 0.93
N ARG A 107 9.74 -13.57 -0.25
CA ARG A 107 9.37 -14.13 -1.56
C ARG A 107 10.37 -15.16 -2.09
N ARG A 108 11.35 -15.58 -1.28
CA ARG A 108 12.39 -16.58 -1.63
C ARG A 108 13.24 -16.18 -2.83
N ILE A 109 13.40 -14.87 -3.10
CA ILE A 109 14.33 -14.39 -4.12
C ILE A 109 15.75 -14.68 -3.64
N PRO A 110 16.65 -15.22 -4.51
CA PRO A 110 18.03 -15.50 -4.15
C PRO A 110 18.72 -14.27 -3.55
N ARG A 111 19.51 -14.47 -2.49
CA ARG A 111 20.09 -13.38 -1.68
C ARG A 111 20.87 -12.36 -2.51
N ALA A 112 21.66 -12.81 -3.49
CA ALA A 112 22.44 -11.94 -4.36
C ALA A 112 21.51 -11.03 -5.20
N GLN A 113 20.50 -11.61 -5.81
CA GLN A 113 19.48 -10.89 -6.62
C GLN A 113 18.64 -9.95 -5.74
N ALA A 114 18.21 -10.39 -4.56
CA ALA A 114 17.47 -9.53 -3.62
C ALA A 114 18.28 -8.32 -3.19
N ALA A 115 19.60 -8.49 -2.95
CA ALA A 115 20.49 -7.40 -2.60
C ALA A 115 20.72 -6.43 -3.77
N GLU A 116 20.76 -6.91 -5.01
CA GLU A 116 20.88 -6.10 -6.21
C GLU A 116 19.62 -5.26 -6.41
N ILE A 117 18.43 -5.87 -6.40
CA ILE A 117 17.14 -5.19 -6.50
C ILE A 117 17.01 -4.12 -5.41
N ALA A 118 17.37 -4.46 -4.16
CA ALA A 118 17.26 -3.54 -3.04
C ALA A 118 18.23 -2.33 -3.19
N ARG A 119 19.43 -2.51 -3.74
CA ARG A 119 20.37 -1.41 -4.02
C ARG A 119 19.84 -0.50 -5.13
N ASP A 120 19.31 -1.07 -6.22
CA ASP A 120 18.70 -0.29 -7.29
C ASP A 120 17.54 0.57 -6.78
N ILE A 121 16.66 -0.02 -5.98
CA ILE A 121 15.55 0.71 -5.37
C ILE A 121 16.08 1.77 -4.38
N ALA A 122 17.05 1.46 -3.54
CA ALA A 122 17.65 2.41 -2.61
C ALA A 122 18.21 3.64 -3.36
N ALA A 123 18.90 3.42 -4.48
CA ALA A 123 19.41 4.47 -5.36
C ALA A 123 18.26 5.36 -5.88
N ARG A 124 17.21 4.75 -6.39
CA ARG A 124 16.03 5.46 -6.89
C ARG A 124 15.34 6.32 -5.83
N PHE A 125 15.47 5.99 -4.56
CA PHE A 125 14.92 6.74 -3.43
C PHE A 125 15.94 7.67 -2.74
N GLY A 126 17.15 7.84 -3.31
CA GLY A 126 18.22 8.67 -2.74
C GLY A 126 18.70 8.16 -1.37
N LEU A 127 18.84 6.85 -1.23
CA LEU A 127 19.18 6.17 0.02
C LEU A 127 20.56 5.47 -0.03
N GLU A 128 21.36 5.63 -1.12
CA GLU A 128 22.62 4.93 -1.30
C GLU A 128 23.59 5.18 -0.14
N GLY A 129 23.78 6.44 0.25
CA GLY A 129 24.66 6.83 1.35
C GLY A 129 24.17 6.39 2.73
N LEU A 130 22.93 5.85 2.82
CA LEU A 130 22.29 5.43 4.05
C LEU A 130 22.14 3.90 4.17
N SER A 131 22.57 3.15 3.17
CA SER A 131 22.29 1.71 3.00
C SER A 131 22.61 0.86 4.23
N GLN A 132 23.71 1.16 4.94
CA GLN A 132 24.15 0.45 6.14
C GLN A 132 23.66 1.07 7.46
N ARG A 133 23.00 2.24 7.39
CA ARG A 133 22.55 2.96 8.58
C ARG A 133 21.39 2.24 9.26
N SER A 134 21.37 2.26 10.59
CA SER A 134 20.21 1.78 11.37
C SER A 134 19.06 2.78 11.30
N PRO A 135 17.79 2.34 11.27
CA PRO A 135 16.60 3.18 11.21
C PRO A 135 16.53 4.28 12.29
N GLN A 136 17.02 4.02 13.48
CA GLN A 136 17.02 4.97 14.60
C GLN A 136 17.81 6.27 14.34
N TYR A 137 18.69 6.27 13.34
CA TYR A 137 19.51 7.42 12.95
C TYR A 137 19.00 8.13 11.69
N LEU A 138 17.80 7.79 11.23
CA LEU A 138 17.17 8.41 10.07
C LEU A 138 16.30 9.59 10.48
N SER A 139 16.23 10.63 9.63
CA SER A 139 15.17 11.62 9.73
C SER A 139 13.81 11.01 9.38
N GLY A 140 12.70 11.66 9.76
CA GLY A 140 11.34 11.19 9.42
C GLY A 140 11.16 10.98 7.93
N GLY A 141 11.57 11.93 7.09
CA GLY A 141 11.50 11.80 5.64
C GLY A 141 12.39 10.69 5.07
N GLN A 142 13.60 10.48 5.63
CA GLN A 142 14.46 9.34 5.28
C GLN A 142 13.80 8.01 5.64
N ALA A 143 13.24 7.89 6.84
CA ALA A 143 12.53 6.69 7.28
C ALA A 143 11.31 6.41 6.40
N GLN A 144 10.56 7.45 6.00
CA GLN A 144 9.43 7.32 5.08
C GLN A 144 9.89 6.82 3.72
N ARG A 145 10.95 7.37 3.14
CA ARG A 145 11.51 6.88 1.86
C ARG A 145 11.95 5.42 1.94
N VAL A 146 12.52 4.97 3.05
CA VAL A 146 12.86 3.54 3.26
C VAL A 146 11.60 2.68 3.33
N SER A 147 10.55 3.14 4.01
CA SER A 147 9.27 2.42 4.09
C SER A 147 8.64 2.24 2.71
N LEU A 148 8.64 3.29 1.90
CA LEU A 148 8.13 3.26 0.52
C LEU A 148 8.98 2.36 -0.39
N ALA A 149 10.30 2.47 -0.31
CA ALA A 149 11.22 1.59 -1.03
C ALA A 149 11.00 0.12 -0.68
N ARG A 150 10.77 -0.19 0.60
CA ARG A 150 10.43 -1.54 1.08
C ARG A 150 9.11 -2.04 0.51
N ALA A 151 8.08 -1.19 0.44
CA ALA A 151 6.78 -1.58 -0.10
C ALA A 151 6.82 -1.84 -1.61
N LEU A 152 7.65 -1.11 -2.36
CA LEU A 152 7.83 -1.29 -3.80
C LEU A 152 8.72 -2.48 -4.18
N ALA A 153 9.64 -2.88 -3.30
CA ALA A 153 10.64 -3.91 -3.61
C ALA A 153 10.05 -5.24 -4.13
N PRO A 154 8.97 -5.79 -3.58
CA PRO A 154 8.42 -7.06 -4.02
C PRO A 154 7.67 -7.00 -5.37
N LYS A 155 7.45 -5.81 -5.95
CA LYS A 155 6.68 -5.61 -7.19
C LYS A 155 5.31 -6.33 -7.13
N ALA A 156 4.59 -6.17 -6.02
CA ALA A 156 3.25 -6.72 -5.86
C ALA A 156 2.29 -6.07 -6.86
N ASN A 157 1.31 -6.82 -7.37
CA ASN A 157 0.31 -6.30 -8.33
C ASN A 157 -0.58 -5.21 -7.71
N THR A 158 -0.71 -5.20 -6.38
CA THR A 158 -1.45 -4.16 -5.66
C THR A 158 -0.55 -3.49 -4.61
N LEU A 159 -0.43 -2.17 -4.68
CA LEU A 159 0.29 -1.33 -3.73
C LEU A 159 -0.70 -0.46 -2.95
N LEU A 160 -0.63 -0.53 -1.64
CA LEU A 160 -1.46 0.24 -0.72
C LEU A 160 -0.57 1.28 -0.02
N LEU A 161 -0.93 2.55 -0.13
CA LEU A 161 -0.18 3.67 0.41
C LEU A 161 -1.06 4.48 1.36
N ASP A 162 -0.74 4.44 2.65
CA ASP A 162 -1.48 5.16 3.68
C ASP A 162 -0.75 6.49 3.99
N GLU A 163 -1.21 7.60 3.43
CA GLU A 163 -0.61 8.94 3.54
C GLU A 163 0.91 8.95 3.31
N PRO A 164 1.41 8.42 2.18
CA PRO A 164 2.83 8.11 1.99
C PRO A 164 3.74 9.33 1.98
N LEU A 165 3.22 10.52 1.73
CA LEU A 165 3.98 11.76 1.58
C LEU A 165 3.83 12.73 2.78
N ALA A 166 3.10 12.36 3.83
CA ALA A 166 2.80 13.25 4.96
C ALA A 166 4.05 13.81 5.67
N SER A 167 5.15 13.04 5.71
CA SER A 167 6.41 13.40 6.40
C SER A 167 7.56 13.70 5.42
N VAL A 168 7.26 13.93 4.14
CA VAL A 168 8.24 14.18 3.09
C VAL A 168 8.28 15.67 2.76
N ASP A 169 9.46 16.21 2.51
CA ASP A 169 9.63 17.58 2.04
C ASP A 169 9.07 17.78 0.62
N GLU A 170 8.65 19.02 0.29
CA GLU A 170 7.99 19.32 -0.98
C GLU A 170 8.83 18.94 -2.21
N GLU A 171 10.14 19.17 -2.18
CA GLU A 171 11.04 18.85 -3.28
C GLU A 171 11.07 17.32 -3.54
N SER A 172 11.06 16.51 -2.47
CA SER A 172 11.03 15.06 -2.57
C SER A 172 9.64 14.51 -2.92
N LYS A 173 8.55 15.22 -2.60
CA LYS A 173 7.18 14.76 -2.90
C LYS A 173 6.96 14.57 -4.39
N ASP A 174 7.34 15.54 -5.23
CA ASP A 174 7.13 15.43 -6.68
C ASP A 174 7.87 14.25 -7.29
N LEU A 175 9.11 14.02 -6.86
CA LEU A 175 9.89 12.86 -7.29
C LEU A 175 9.19 11.54 -6.90
N LEU A 176 8.65 11.46 -5.70
CA LEU A 176 7.95 10.26 -5.20
C LEU A 176 6.59 10.08 -5.89
N ARG A 177 5.85 11.18 -6.11
CA ARG A 177 4.59 11.17 -6.90
C ARG A 177 4.80 10.49 -8.25
N HIS A 178 5.76 10.98 -9.04
CA HIS A 178 6.08 10.38 -10.34
C HIS A 178 6.41 8.89 -10.25
N ARG A 179 7.13 8.46 -9.23
CA ARG A 179 7.51 7.04 -9.07
C ARG A 179 6.33 6.12 -8.77
N PHE A 180 5.29 6.62 -8.13
CA PHE A 180 4.08 5.85 -7.84
C PHE A 180 3.05 5.93 -8.96
N LEU A 181 2.93 7.09 -9.60
CA LEU A 181 1.98 7.33 -10.68
C LEU A 181 2.42 6.66 -11.99
N ASP A 182 3.73 6.59 -12.26
CA ASP A 182 4.28 5.95 -13.46
C ASP A 182 4.41 4.42 -13.35
N SER A 183 3.77 3.80 -12.35
CA SER A 183 3.90 2.35 -12.10
C SER A 183 3.21 1.44 -13.15
N GLY A 184 2.59 2.01 -14.17
CA GLY A 184 2.14 1.35 -15.39
C GLY A 184 0.98 0.37 -15.17
N SER A 185 1.26 -0.91 -15.04
CA SER A 185 0.24 -1.99 -14.90
C SER A 185 -0.05 -2.40 -13.45
N GLN A 186 0.39 -1.64 -12.46
CA GLN A 186 0.17 -1.91 -11.04
C GLN A 186 -1.08 -1.18 -10.54
N ARG A 187 -1.88 -1.80 -9.67
CA ARG A 187 -2.93 -1.11 -8.93
C ARG A 187 -2.33 -0.41 -7.73
N VAL A 188 -2.53 0.89 -7.61
CA VAL A 188 -2.06 1.70 -6.50
C VAL A 188 -3.27 2.33 -5.79
N LEU A 189 -3.55 1.93 -4.56
CA LEU A 189 -4.52 2.62 -3.71
C LEU A 189 -3.75 3.61 -2.84
N TRP A 190 -4.00 4.88 -3.05
CA TRP A 190 -3.29 5.97 -2.39
C TRP A 190 -4.25 6.76 -1.50
N VAL A 191 -4.12 6.59 -0.19
CA VAL A 191 -4.81 7.46 0.77
C VAL A 191 -4.11 8.82 0.78
N THR A 192 -4.86 9.85 0.41
CA THR A 192 -4.38 11.23 0.42
C THR A 192 -5.48 12.17 0.88
N HIS A 193 -5.07 13.30 1.43
CA HIS A 193 -5.92 14.47 1.69
C HIS A 193 -5.47 15.69 0.85
N ASP A 194 -4.45 15.50 0.01
CA ASP A 194 -4.00 16.52 -0.95
C ASP A 194 -4.85 16.45 -2.23
N PRO A 195 -5.58 17.52 -2.59
CA PRO A 195 -6.37 17.55 -3.82
C PRO A 195 -5.52 17.30 -5.09
N ALA A 196 -4.26 17.77 -5.10
CA ALA A 196 -3.38 17.59 -6.24
C ALA A 196 -3.00 16.12 -6.48
N ASP A 197 -2.97 15.31 -5.43
CA ASP A 197 -2.76 13.86 -5.57
C ASP A 197 -4.03 13.18 -6.10
N ALA A 198 -5.22 13.61 -5.63
CA ALA A 198 -6.50 13.05 -6.06
C ALA A 198 -6.81 13.37 -7.54
N GLU A 199 -6.47 14.58 -8.02
CA GLU A 199 -6.64 14.99 -9.42
C GLU A 199 -5.81 14.18 -10.43
N ARG A 200 -4.74 13.52 -9.95
CA ARG A 200 -3.86 12.67 -10.78
C ARG A 200 -4.27 11.21 -10.79
N ALA A 201 -5.31 10.84 -10.04
CA ALA A 201 -5.78 9.47 -9.96
C ALA A 201 -6.70 9.11 -11.14
N ASP A 202 -6.68 7.87 -11.57
CA ASP A 202 -7.58 7.32 -12.59
C ASP A 202 -9.00 7.08 -12.03
N LEU A 203 -9.11 6.94 -10.71
CA LEU A 203 -10.36 6.67 -10.01
C LEU A 203 -10.31 7.24 -8.59
N ILE A 204 -11.46 7.71 -8.09
CA ILE A 204 -11.60 8.17 -6.70
C ILE A 204 -12.48 7.19 -5.93
N VAL A 205 -11.99 6.74 -4.78
CA VAL A 205 -12.75 6.02 -3.76
C VAL A 205 -13.00 6.98 -2.60
N SER A 206 -14.25 7.28 -2.32
CA SER A 206 -14.64 8.14 -1.21
C SER A 206 -15.25 7.36 -0.07
N ILE A 207 -14.93 7.76 1.17
CA ILE A 207 -15.52 7.20 2.38
C ILE A 207 -16.31 8.30 3.07
N LYS A 208 -17.63 8.09 3.19
CA LYS A 208 -18.55 9.03 3.82
C LYS A 208 -19.68 8.27 4.51
N ASP A 209 -20.05 8.69 5.73
CA ASP A 209 -21.19 8.19 6.50
C ASP A 209 -21.24 6.64 6.60
N GLY A 210 -20.07 6.00 6.77
CA GLY A 210 -19.95 4.54 6.86
C GLY A 210 -20.04 3.81 5.51
N HIS A 211 -20.12 4.51 4.40
CA HIS A 211 -20.14 3.96 3.05
C HIS A 211 -18.84 4.22 2.30
N VAL A 212 -18.37 3.20 1.61
CA VAL A 212 -17.21 3.28 0.70
C VAL A 212 -17.72 3.12 -0.72
N GLY A 213 -17.60 4.16 -1.49
CA GLY A 213 -18.05 4.20 -2.90
C GLY A 213 -16.95 4.68 -3.83
N GLN A 214 -17.11 4.41 -5.13
CA GLN A 214 -16.19 4.86 -6.17
C GLN A 214 -16.87 5.82 -7.15
N THR A 215 -16.11 6.81 -7.61
CA THR A 215 -16.54 7.77 -8.62
C THR A 215 -15.41 7.99 -9.62
N ALA A 216 -15.74 8.32 -10.87
CA ALA A 216 -14.73 8.87 -11.79
C ALA A 216 -14.17 10.18 -11.23
N PRO A 217 -12.92 10.53 -11.51
CA PRO A 217 -12.29 11.79 -11.10
C PRO A 217 -13.00 13.01 -11.67
#